data_f711efb263893f570e2fefb3a382620c
#
_entry.id   f711efb263893f570e2fefb3a382620c
#
_cell.length_a   1.000
_cell.length_b   1.000
_cell.length_c   1.000
_cell.angle_alpha   90.00
_cell.angle_beta   90.00
_cell.angle_gamma   90.00
#
_symmetry.space_group_name_H-M   'P 1'
#
loop_
_entity.id
_entity.type
_entity.pdbx_description
1 polymer ?
#
loop_
_entity_poly.entity_id
_entity_poly.type
_entity_poly.pdbx_seq_one_letter_code
_entity_poly.pdbx_strand_id
1 'polypeptide(L)'
;TSSQNSSTDPGMRPGRAPMTQGDLVARIALRLADRAEPVVATLNERLDDLEEAVGEAVDGELRRELADVRRVSSVLRRFMFPQRDALTTLEIEELGWLTNRDRSRLREAAERVTRLGEDLDAIRDRAQVVRDQVVDIRAEAMNRQMLVLSVVAAIFLPLGLLTGLLGINVGGVPGADSPWAFWAVCGLLLAICGFQIWLFRRLKLLG
;
A
#
# COMPACT_ATOMS: atom_id res chain seq x y z
N THR A 1 40.50 34.00 -15.88
CA THR A 1 39.24 34.62 -16.36
C THR A 1 38.07 33.77 -15.98
N SER A 2 37.50 34.18 -14.86
CA SER A 2 36.32 33.58 -14.24
C SER A 2 35.08 33.80 -15.11
N SER A 3 34.34 32.75 -15.36
CA SER A 3 32.96 32.86 -15.82
C SER A 3 32.07 32.20 -14.79
N GLN A 4 31.48 33.01 -13.92
CA GLN A 4 30.37 32.66 -13.04
C GLN A 4 29.14 32.46 -13.92
N ASN A 5 28.70 31.22 -14.05
CA ASN A 5 27.40 30.87 -14.59
C ASN A 5 26.38 30.89 -13.45
N SER A 6 25.79 32.05 -13.17
CA SER A 6 24.64 32.17 -12.29
C SER A 6 23.41 31.66 -13.06
N SER A 7 23.00 30.42 -12.75
CA SER A 7 21.69 29.91 -13.16
C SER A 7 20.58 30.71 -12.49
N THR A 8 20.14 31.73 -13.20
CA THR A 8 18.96 32.52 -12.84
C THR A 8 17.73 31.65 -13.09
N ASP A 9 17.10 31.22 -12.01
CA ASP A 9 15.77 30.61 -12.02
C ASP A 9 14.78 31.48 -12.80
N PRO A 10 14.15 31.01 -13.90
CA PRO A 10 13.29 31.81 -14.76
C PRO A 10 11.94 32.19 -14.13
N GLY A 11 11.66 31.78 -12.87
CA GLY A 11 10.42 32.09 -12.18
C GLY A 11 10.37 33.38 -11.35
N MET A 12 11.49 34.04 -11.15
CA MET A 12 11.57 35.20 -10.28
C MET A 12 11.48 36.51 -11.04
N ARG A 13 10.30 36.82 -11.58
CA ARG A 13 10.01 38.23 -11.92
C ARG A 13 9.96 39.02 -10.60
N PRO A 14 10.74 40.10 -10.42
CA PRO A 14 10.66 40.94 -9.22
C PRO A 14 9.23 41.48 -9.14
N GLY A 15 8.47 40.93 -8.19
CA GLY A 15 7.06 41.21 -8.05
C GLY A 15 6.88 42.67 -7.66
N ARG A 16 6.14 43.43 -8.46
CA ARG A 16 5.58 44.70 -8.07
C ARG A 16 5.01 44.58 -6.66
N ALA A 17 5.33 45.53 -5.77
CA ALA A 17 4.78 45.54 -4.40
C ALA A 17 3.25 45.39 -4.45
N PRO A 18 2.62 44.67 -3.50
CA PRO A 18 1.17 44.58 -3.45
C PRO A 18 0.55 45.94 -3.38
N MET A 19 -0.43 46.21 -4.27
CA MET A 19 -1.04 47.53 -4.41
C MET A 19 -2.23 47.72 -3.44
N THR A 20 -2.85 46.62 -2.97
CA THR A 20 -3.97 46.60 -2.06
C THR A 20 -3.77 45.51 -1.02
N GLN A 21 -4.54 45.57 0.07
CA GLN A 21 -4.56 44.50 1.10
C GLN A 21 -5.03 43.17 0.52
N GLY A 22 -6.05 43.21 -0.36
CA GLY A 22 -6.54 42.06 -1.09
C GLY A 22 -5.52 41.42 -2.01
N ASP A 23 -4.74 42.26 -2.76
CA ASP A 23 -3.65 41.79 -3.60
C ASP A 23 -2.54 41.09 -2.76
N LEU A 24 -2.26 41.60 -1.57
CA LEU A 24 -1.29 40.97 -0.66
C LEU A 24 -1.78 39.55 -0.22
N VAL A 25 -3.01 39.45 0.25
CA VAL A 25 -3.59 38.17 0.71
C VAL A 25 -3.65 37.17 -0.43
N ALA A 26 -4.14 37.56 -1.60
CA ALA A 26 -4.20 36.69 -2.77
C ALA A 26 -2.82 36.20 -3.22
N ARG A 27 -1.80 37.07 -3.23
CA ARG A 27 -0.43 36.68 -3.57
C ARG A 27 0.18 35.71 -2.55
N ILE A 28 -0.08 35.91 -1.27
CA ILE A 28 0.38 34.98 -0.23
C ILE A 28 -0.25 33.61 -0.44
N ALA A 29 -1.57 33.56 -0.68
CA ALA A 29 -2.29 32.33 -0.91
C ALA A 29 -1.79 31.57 -2.16
N LEU A 30 -1.62 32.28 -3.29
CA LEU A 30 -1.07 31.70 -4.51
C LEU A 30 0.35 31.17 -4.31
N ARG A 31 1.23 31.92 -3.62
CA ARG A 31 2.58 31.45 -3.31
C ARG A 31 2.62 30.23 -2.40
N LEU A 32 1.69 30.12 -1.47
CA LEU A 32 1.56 28.92 -0.63
C LEU A 32 1.11 27.72 -1.46
N ALA A 33 0.16 27.91 -2.37
CA ALA A 33 -0.27 26.87 -3.30
C ALA A 33 0.89 26.44 -4.23
N ASP A 34 1.61 27.39 -4.83
CA ASP A 34 2.78 27.13 -5.69
C ASP A 34 3.89 26.33 -4.97
N ARG A 35 4.04 26.52 -3.66
CA ARG A 35 5.00 25.73 -2.85
C ARG A 35 4.48 24.36 -2.46
N ALA A 36 3.19 24.19 -2.34
CA ALA A 36 2.58 22.90 -2.00
C ALA A 36 2.50 21.97 -3.22
N GLU A 37 2.31 22.52 -4.42
CA GLU A 37 2.16 21.77 -5.67
C GLU A 37 3.30 20.75 -5.91
N PRO A 38 4.61 21.12 -5.86
CA PRO A 38 5.70 20.17 -6.06
C PRO A 38 5.74 19.10 -4.96
N VAL A 39 5.31 19.41 -3.73
CA VAL A 39 5.25 18.42 -2.65
C VAL A 39 4.17 17.38 -2.93
N VAL A 40 3.00 17.82 -3.41
CA VAL A 40 1.90 16.92 -3.80
C VAL A 40 2.32 16.05 -4.99
N ALA A 41 2.98 16.63 -6.00
CA ALA A 41 3.52 15.88 -7.14
C ALA A 41 4.52 14.80 -6.69
N THR A 42 5.47 15.14 -5.83
CA THR A 42 6.44 14.17 -5.28
C THR A 42 5.76 13.06 -4.48
N LEU A 43 4.68 13.37 -3.73
CA LEU A 43 3.92 12.34 -3.02
C LEU A 43 3.21 11.39 -3.99
N ASN A 44 2.70 11.90 -5.10
CA ASN A 44 2.07 11.07 -6.12
C ASN A 44 3.10 10.17 -6.81
N GLU A 45 4.26 10.70 -7.22
CA GLU A 45 5.36 9.92 -7.80
C GLU A 45 5.82 8.81 -6.85
N ARG A 46 6.03 9.13 -5.56
CA ARG A 46 6.38 8.12 -4.56
C ARG A 46 5.31 7.03 -4.42
N LEU A 47 4.04 7.38 -4.53
CA LEU A 47 2.96 6.40 -4.48
C LEU A 47 2.96 5.50 -5.72
N ASP A 48 3.21 6.07 -6.90
CA ASP A 48 3.31 5.31 -8.15
C ASP A 48 4.46 4.27 -8.06
N ASP A 49 5.62 4.66 -7.55
CA ASP A 49 6.76 3.76 -7.30
C ASP A 49 6.41 2.63 -6.31
N LEU A 50 5.63 2.96 -5.25
CA LEU A 50 5.19 1.98 -4.26
C LEU A 50 4.13 1.01 -4.81
N GLU A 51 3.27 1.46 -5.71
CA GLU A 51 2.31 0.60 -6.43
C GLU A 51 3.04 -0.43 -7.31
N GLU A 52 4.07 -0.02 -8.02
CA GLU A 52 4.89 -0.94 -8.85
C GLU A 52 5.63 -1.97 -7.99
N ALA A 53 6.12 -1.56 -6.83
CA ALA A 53 6.87 -2.44 -5.92
C ALA A 53 6.02 -3.51 -5.22
N VAL A 54 4.70 -3.43 -5.23
CA VAL A 54 3.79 -4.38 -4.55
C VAL A 54 3.98 -5.83 -5.02
N GLY A 55 4.37 -6.05 -6.29
CA GLY A 55 4.60 -7.39 -6.86
C GLY A 55 5.97 -8.00 -6.54
N GLU A 56 6.97 -7.19 -6.24
CA GLU A 56 8.38 -7.62 -6.16
C GLU A 56 8.88 -7.87 -4.74
N ALA A 57 8.43 -7.10 -3.77
CA ALA A 57 8.87 -7.26 -2.38
C ALA A 57 7.79 -6.79 -1.40
N VAL A 58 7.06 -7.73 -0.82
CA VAL A 58 6.13 -7.42 0.30
C VAL A 58 6.95 -7.24 1.58
N ASP A 59 7.75 -6.19 1.65
CA ASP A 59 8.62 -5.94 2.79
C ASP A 59 8.01 -4.97 3.81
N GLY A 60 8.55 -4.98 5.02
CA GLY A 60 8.12 -4.08 6.10
C GLY A 60 8.37 -2.60 5.78
N GLU A 61 9.32 -2.33 4.87
CA GLU A 61 9.68 -1.01 4.39
C GLU A 61 8.55 -0.39 3.54
N LEU A 62 7.99 -1.14 2.57
CA LEU A 62 6.86 -0.71 1.75
C LEU A 62 5.68 -0.22 2.60
N ARG A 63 5.36 -0.95 3.68
CA ARG A 63 4.28 -0.53 4.58
C ARG A 63 4.58 0.75 5.35
N ARG A 64 5.84 0.97 5.73
CA ARG A 64 6.25 2.19 6.41
C ARG A 64 6.16 3.39 5.47
N GLU A 65 6.60 3.23 4.23
CA GLU A 65 6.53 4.29 3.23
C GLU A 65 5.10 4.63 2.85
N LEU A 66 4.21 3.64 2.64
CA LEU A 66 2.78 3.87 2.44
C LEU A 66 2.14 4.61 3.62
N ALA A 67 2.51 4.25 4.85
CA ALA A 67 2.04 4.95 6.05
C ALA A 67 2.55 6.40 6.10
N ASP A 68 3.78 6.65 5.64
CA ASP A 68 4.36 7.99 5.59
C ASP A 68 3.66 8.85 4.53
N VAL A 69 3.46 8.34 3.31
CA VAL A 69 2.69 9.03 2.26
C VAL A 69 1.30 9.42 2.77
N ARG A 70 0.56 8.50 3.39
CA ARG A 70 -0.75 8.79 4.00
C ARG A 70 -0.69 9.85 5.09
N ARG A 71 0.32 9.76 5.95
CA ARG A 71 0.51 10.72 7.05
C ARG A 71 0.76 12.11 6.52
N VAL A 72 1.69 12.25 5.57
CA VAL A 72 2.03 13.54 4.97
C VAL A 72 0.85 14.13 4.23
N SER A 73 0.15 13.33 3.40
CA SER A 73 -1.07 13.77 2.70
C SER A 73 -2.15 14.26 3.68
N SER A 74 -2.39 13.52 4.77
CA SER A 74 -3.37 13.91 5.79
C SER A 74 -2.98 15.19 6.53
N VAL A 75 -1.68 15.40 6.80
CA VAL A 75 -1.18 16.62 7.44
C VAL A 75 -1.35 17.82 6.51
N LEU A 76 -0.94 17.72 5.25
CA LEU A 76 -1.10 18.79 4.27
C LEU A 76 -2.57 19.15 4.07
N ARG A 77 -3.42 18.16 3.89
CA ARG A 77 -4.87 18.33 3.76
C ARG A 77 -5.47 19.13 4.92
N ARG A 78 -5.05 18.84 6.15
CA ARG A 78 -5.53 19.52 7.35
C ARG A 78 -5.28 21.04 7.32
N PHE A 79 -4.26 21.49 6.59
CA PHE A 79 -3.99 22.91 6.40
C PHE A 79 -4.68 23.49 5.15
N MET A 80 -4.84 22.69 4.10
CA MET A 80 -5.44 23.14 2.83
C MET A 80 -6.93 23.48 2.98
N PHE A 81 -7.71 22.68 3.70
CA PHE A 81 -9.16 22.89 3.83
C PHE A 81 -9.52 24.21 4.51
N PRO A 82 -8.98 24.54 5.70
CA PRO A 82 -9.24 25.84 6.32
C PRO A 82 -8.77 27.03 5.48
N GLN A 83 -7.66 26.85 4.74
CA GLN A 83 -7.16 27.88 3.83
C GLN A 83 -8.14 28.14 2.69
N ARG A 84 -8.66 27.08 2.04
CA ARG A 84 -9.70 27.17 1.02
C ARG A 84 -10.93 27.90 1.56
N ASP A 85 -11.44 27.47 2.71
CA ASP A 85 -12.64 28.03 3.33
C ASP A 85 -12.46 29.51 3.62
N ALA A 86 -11.31 29.91 4.17
CA ALA A 86 -11.00 31.32 4.41
C ALA A 86 -10.93 32.15 3.11
N LEU A 87 -10.33 31.62 2.04
CA LEU A 87 -10.25 32.30 0.75
C LEU A 87 -11.63 32.45 0.09
N THR A 88 -12.45 31.41 0.16
CA THR A 88 -13.82 31.42 -0.38
C THR A 88 -14.69 32.41 0.41
N THR A 89 -14.56 32.45 1.74
CA THR A 89 -15.28 33.41 2.56
C THR A 89 -14.88 34.85 2.21
N LEU A 90 -13.57 35.12 2.09
CA LEU A 90 -13.08 36.46 1.69
C LEU A 90 -13.54 36.86 0.29
N GLU A 91 -13.71 35.94 -0.62
CA GLU A 91 -14.21 36.21 -1.97
C GLU A 91 -15.65 36.70 -1.95
N ILE A 92 -16.51 36.08 -1.12
CA ILE A 92 -17.97 36.33 -1.08
C ILE A 92 -18.33 37.54 -0.21
N GLU A 93 -17.54 37.84 0.83
CA GLU A 93 -17.85 38.95 1.74
C GLU A 93 -17.73 40.30 1.06
N GLU A 94 -18.71 41.19 1.31
CA GLU A 94 -18.71 42.56 0.83
C GLU A 94 -17.78 43.47 1.66
N LEU A 95 -16.47 43.28 1.49
CA LEU A 95 -15.46 44.08 2.18
C LEU A 95 -15.08 45.29 1.30
N GLY A 96 -15.22 46.50 1.82
CA GLY A 96 -15.00 47.76 1.08
C GLY A 96 -13.53 47.97 0.62
N TRP A 97 -12.58 47.20 1.16
CA TRP A 97 -11.18 47.25 0.78
C TRP A 97 -10.80 46.21 -0.30
N LEU A 98 -11.72 45.28 -0.67
CA LEU A 98 -11.53 44.30 -1.72
C LEU A 98 -12.03 44.83 -3.07
N THR A 99 -11.14 44.95 -4.04
CA THR A 99 -11.50 45.25 -5.42
C THR A 99 -11.98 44.01 -6.17
N ASN A 100 -12.73 44.19 -7.27
CA ASN A 100 -13.13 43.05 -8.12
C ASN A 100 -11.93 42.26 -8.64
N ARG A 101 -10.79 42.90 -8.86
CA ARG A 101 -9.54 42.23 -9.24
C ARG A 101 -8.98 41.38 -8.12
N ASP A 102 -9.06 41.84 -6.89
CA ASP A 102 -8.61 41.08 -5.72
C ASP A 102 -9.51 39.84 -5.51
N ARG A 103 -10.82 39.98 -5.65
CA ARG A 103 -11.79 38.87 -5.60
C ARG A 103 -11.49 37.80 -6.66
N SER A 104 -11.20 38.20 -7.93
CA SER A 104 -10.82 37.25 -8.98
C SER A 104 -9.55 36.48 -8.65
N ARG A 105 -8.56 37.11 -8.02
CA ARG A 105 -7.33 36.42 -7.58
C ARG A 105 -7.53 35.53 -6.36
N LEU A 106 -8.39 35.92 -5.44
CA LEU A 106 -8.77 35.07 -4.30
C LEU A 106 -9.48 33.81 -4.78
N ARG A 107 -10.38 33.94 -5.77
CA ARG A 107 -11.03 32.80 -6.43
C ARG A 107 -10.00 31.86 -7.07
N GLU A 108 -9.06 32.40 -7.86
CA GLU A 108 -7.98 31.61 -8.47
C GLU A 108 -7.18 30.86 -7.40
N ALA A 109 -6.85 31.52 -6.28
CA ALA A 109 -6.13 30.90 -5.20
C ALA A 109 -6.97 29.79 -4.51
N ALA A 110 -8.26 30.02 -4.26
CA ALA A 110 -9.17 29.04 -3.69
C ALA A 110 -9.33 27.80 -4.57
N GLU A 111 -9.45 27.99 -5.89
CA GLU A 111 -9.53 26.90 -6.87
C GLU A 111 -8.24 26.06 -6.90
N ARG A 112 -7.06 26.68 -6.82
CA ARG A 112 -5.78 25.95 -6.75
C ARG A 112 -5.67 25.13 -5.47
N VAL A 113 -5.99 25.72 -4.32
CA VAL A 113 -5.98 25.02 -3.03
C VAL A 113 -6.98 23.88 -3.03
N THR A 114 -8.15 24.05 -3.67
CA THR A 114 -9.15 22.98 -3.80
C THR A 114 -8.58 21.80 -4.57
N ARG A 115 -7.99 22.04 -5.75
CA ARG A 115 -7.37 20.96 -6.55
C ARG A 115 -6.29 20.22 -5.78
N LEU A 116 -5.38 20.94 -5.11
CA LEU A 116 -4.34 20.30 -4.29
C LEU A 116 -4.94 19.47 -3.14
N GLY A 117 -6.05 19.92 -2.56
CA GLY A 117 -6.78 19.15 -1.54
C GLY A 117 -7.38 17.87 -2.10
N GLU A 118 -7.96 17.92 -3.30
CA GLU A 118 -8.51 16.75 -4.01
C GLU A 118 -7.41 15.76 -4.40
N ASP A 119 -6.26 16.24 -4.89
CA ASP A 119 -5.10 15.41 -5.20
C ASP A 119 -4.58 14.69 -3.94
N LEU A 120 -4.50 15.39 -2.81
CA LEU A 120 -4.09 14.79 -1.53
C LEU A 120 -5.08 13.72 -1.03
N ASP A 121 -6.39 13.91 -1.27
CA ASP A 121 -7.40 12.90 -0.96
C ASP A 121 -7.23 11.67 -1.86
N ALA A 122 -7.05 11.88 -3.15
CA ALA A 122 -6.80 10.80 -4.11
C ALA A 122 -5.54 9.98 -3.75
N ILE A 123 -4.42 10.66 -3.43
CA ILE A 123 -3.17 10.01 -3.00
C ILE A 123 -3.40 9.19 -1.72
N ARG A 124 -4.11 9.74 -0.73
CA ARG A 124 -4.40 9.04 0.52
C ARG A 124 -5.24 7.78 0.30
N ASP A 125 -6.27 7.88 -0.55
CA ASP A 125 -7.19 6.78 -0.81
C ASP A 125 -6.51 5.68 -1.65
N ARG A 126 -5.70 6.05 -2.65
CA ARG A 126 -4.85 5.10 -3.40
C ARG A 126 -3.86 4.39 -2.48
N ALA A 127 -3.16 5.12 -1.62
CA ALA A 127 -2.23 4.52 -0.65
C ALA A 127 -2.92 3.54 0.32
N GLN A 128 -4.22 3.75 0.62
CA GLN A 128 -5.01 2.79 1.38
C GLN A 128 -5.27 1.51 0.58
N VAL A 129 -5.65 1.63 -0.69
CA VAL A 129 -5.89 0.47 -1.59
C VAL A 129 -4.62 -0.37 -1.72
N VAL A 130 -3.48 0.28 -1.98
CA VAL A 130 -2.17 -0.41 -2.08
C VAL A 130 -1.83 -1.14 -0.79
N ARG A 131 -2.07 -0.51 0.35
CA ARG A 131 -1.85 -1.14 1.66
C ARG A 131 -2.71 -2.40 1.83
N ASP A 132 -3.96 -2.33 1.44
CA ASP A 132 -4.89 -3.45 1.56
C ASP A 132 -4.49 -4.60 0.62
N GLN A 133 -4.04 -4.30 -0.62
CA GLN A 133 -3.44 -5.29 -1.52
C GLN A 133 -2.22 -6.00 -0.90
N VAL A 134 -1.31 -5.25 -0.26
CA VAL A 134 -0.15 -5.83 0.44
C VAL A 134 -0.58 -6.78 1.56
N VAL A 135 -1.64 -6.45 2.29
CA VAL A 135 -2.20 -7.32 3.34
C VAL A 135 -2.79 -8.59 2.75
N ASP A 136 -3.54 -8.48 1.65
CA ASP A 136 -4.18 -9.61 0.98
C ASP A 136 -3.14 -10.58 0.40
N ILE A 137 -2.09 -10.09 -0.27
CA ILE A 137 -0.99 -10.92 -0.80
C ILE A 137 -0.31 -11.70 0.34
N ARG A 138 -0.09 -11.07 1.49
CA ARG A 138 0.49 -11.75 2.67
C ARG A 138 -0.44 -12.81 3.25
N ALA A 139 -1.73 -12.51 3.33
CA ALA A 139 -2.73 -13.45 3.81
C ALA A 139 -2.79 -14.69 2.91
N GLU A 140 -2.74 -14.49 1.60
CA GLU A 140 -2.70 -15.56 0.60
C GLU A 140 -1.43 -16.42 0.73
N ALA A 141 -0.25 -15.78 0.85
CA ALA A 141 1.00 -16.49 1.06
C ALA A 141 0.99 -17.32 2.35
N MET A 142 0.46 -16.77 3.45
CA MET A 142 0.34 -17.49 4.72
C MET A 142 -0.66 -18.64 4.62
N ASN A 143 -1.79 -18.45 3.95
CA ASN A 143 -2.77 -19.50 3.70
C ASN A 143 -2.16 -20.64 2.88
N ARG A 144 -1.35 -20.31 1.85
CA ARG A 144 -0.63 -21.32 1.07
C ARG A 144 0.38 -22.10 1.90
N GLN A 145 1.12 -21.44 2.79
CA GLN A 145 2.04 -22.14 3.71
C GLN A 145 1.31 -23.07 4.68
N MET A 146 0.18 -22.62 5.25
CA MET A 146 -0.66 -23.45 6.12
C MET A 146 -1.23 -24.66 5.37
N LEU A 147 -1.65 -24.46 4.11
CA LEU A 147 -2.16 -25.55 3.26
C LEU A 147 -1.06 -26.58 3.02
N VAL A 148 0.16 -26.17 2.65
CA VAL A 148 1.30 -27.09 2.47
C VAL A 148 1.56 -27.89 3.75
N LEU A 149 1.63 -27.21 4.91
CA LEU A 149 1.86 -27.86 6.19
C LEU A 149 0.74 -28.87 6.51
N SER A 150 -0.52 -28.50 6.25
CA SER A 150 -1.69 -29.37 6.47
C SER A 150 -1.65 -30.59 5.57
N VAL A 151 -1.28 -30.45 4.30
CA VAL A 151 -1.14 -31.57 3.36
C VAL A 151 -0.03 -32.52 3.82
N VAL A 152 1.13 -31.96 4.21
CA VAL A 152 2.24 -32.76 4.73
C VAL A 152 1.78 -33.53 5.98
N ALA A 153 1.17 -32.87 6.94
CA ALA A 153 0.67 -33.54 8.16
C ALA A 153 -0.37 -34.60 7.84
N ALA A 154 -1.31 -34.35 6.94
CA ALA A 154 -2.35 -35.32 6.54
C ALA A 154 -1.79 -36.58 5.86
N ILE A 155 -0.63 -36.44 5.16
CA ILE A 155 0.08 -37.60 4.60
C ILE A 155 0.82 -38.37 5.69
N PHE A 156 1.60 -37.70 6.50
CA PHE A 156 2.51 -38.36 7.46
C PHE A 156 1.79 -38.94 8.69
N LEU A 157 0.69 -38.32 9.14
CA LEU A 157 0.03 -38.75 10.37
C LEU A 157 -0.52 -40.16 10.29
N PRO A 158 -1.30 -40.60 9.28
CA PRO A 158 -1.75 -41.99 9.20
C PRO A 158 -0.61 -42.97 8.89
N LEU A 159 0.39 -42.58 8.10
CA LEU A 159 1.55 -43.41 7.84
C LEU A 159 2.38 -43.61 9.12
N GLY A 160 2.60 -42.54 9.89
CA GLY A 160 3.30 -42.60 11.18
C GLY A 160 2.57 -43.42 12.22
N LEU A 161 1.23 -43.32 12.27
CA LEU A 161 0.41 -44.15 13.15
C LEU A 161 0.55 -45.65 12.80
N LEU A 162 0.44 -46.00 11.53
CA LEU A 162 0.57 -47.41 11.09
C LEU A 162 1.97 -47.96 11.33
N THR A 163 3.01 -47.22 10.97
CA THR A 163 4.40 -47.66 11.21
C THR A 163 4.72 -47.71 12.68
N GLY A 164 4.23 -46.77 13.48
CA GLY A 164 4.36 -46.79 14.95
C GLY A 164 3.66 -47.99 15.57
N LEU A 165 2.40 -48.28 15.17
CA LEU A 165 1.64 -49.38 15.71
C LEU A 165 2.28 -50.74 15.37
N LEU A 166 2.78 -50.91 14.15
CA LEU A 166 3.46 -52.12 13.70
C LEU A 166 4.90 -52.24 14.21
N GLY A 167 5.51 -51.15 14.66
CA GLY A 167 6.87 -51.08 15.21
C GLY A 167 6.93 -51.31 16.73
N ILE A 168 5.78 -51.48 17.44
CA ILE A 168 5.79 -51.73 18.87
C ILE A 168 6.19 -53.21 19.13
N ASN A 169 7.13 -53.41 20.05
CA ASN A 169 7.56 -54.75 20.51
C ASN A 169 6.56 -55.34 21.51
N VAL A 170 5.29 -55.48 21.10
CA VAL A 170 4.23 -56.11 21.92
C VAL A 170 3.79 -57.38 21.21
N GLY A 171 3.64 -58.47 21.98
CA GLY A 171 3.15 -59.75 21.45
C GLY A 171 1.74 -59.61 20.86
N GLY A 172 1.47 -60.33 19.75
CA GLY A 172 0.16 -60.36 19.10
C GLY A 172 0.01 -59.50 17.86
N VAL A 173 1.11 -58.94 17.31
CA VAL A 173 1.09 -58.25 16.01
C VAL A 173 0.77 -59.27 14.90
N PRO A 174 -0.32 -59.11 14.12
CA PRO A 174 -0.69 -60.07 13.09
C PRO A 174 0.41 -60.18 12.01
N GLY A 175 0.86 -61.43 11.75
CA GLY A 175 1.84 -61.68 10.71
C GLY A 175 3.30 -61.44 11.08
N ALA A 176 3.64 -61.22 12.36
CA ALA A 176 5.01 -60.96 12.80
C ALA A 176 6.01 -62.03 12.38
N ASP A 177 5.60 -63.28 12.30
CA ASP A 177 6.45 -64.43 11.93
C ASP A 177 6.49 -64.68 10.39
N SER A 178 5.79 -63.89 9.60
CA SER A 178 5.69 -64.10 8.15
C SER A 178 6.81 -63.34 7.42
N PRO A 179 7.62 -63.98 6.56
CA PRO A 179 8.66 -63.30 5.78
C PRO A 179 8.13 -62.28 4.75
N TRP A 180 6.81 -62.36 4.42
CA TRP A 180 6.14 -61.47 3.49
C TRP A 180 5.49 -60.25 4.16
N ALA A 181 5.39 -60.25 5.49
CA ALA A 181 4.71 -59.16 6.24
C ALA A 181 5.31 -57.78 5.96
N PHE A 182 6.61 -57.68 5.89
CA PHE A 182 7.31 -56.43 5.56
C PHE A 182 6.86 -55.87 4.20
N TRP A 183 6.85 -56.70 3.14
CA TRP A 183 6.46 -56.27 1.80
C TRP A 183 4.97 -55.91 1.71
N ALA A 184 4.12 -56.62 2.46
CA ALA A 184 2.69 -56.30 2.54
C ALA A 184 2.46 -54.92 3.19
N VAL A 185 3.19 -54.62 4.29
CA VAL A 185 3.13 -53.29 4.95
C VAL A 185 3.64 -52.20 4.01
N CYS A 186 4.77 -52.41 3.33
CA CYS A 186 5.27 -51.43 2.35
C CYS A 186 4.25 -51.17 1.25
N GLY A 187 3.62 -52.22 0.71
CA GLY A 187 2.57 -52.07 -0.30
C GLY A 187 1.35 -51.29 0.20
N LEU A 188 0.92 -51.55 1.43
CA LEU A 188 -0.19 -50.84 2.08
C LEU A 188 0.15 -49.35 2.27
N LEU A 189 1.34 -49.04 2.76
CA LEU A 189 1.77 -47.64 2.95
C LEU A 189 1.83 -46.89 1.63
N LEU A 190 2.34 -47.52 0.56
CA LEU A 190 2.37 -46.91 -0.80
C LEU A 190 0.96 -46.70 -1.34
N ALA A 191 0.02 -47.67 -1.12
CA ALA A 191 -1.36 -47.53 -1.55
C ALA A 191 -2.08 -46.38 -0.82
N ILE A 192 -1.87 -46.24 0.49
CA ILE A 192 -2.42 -45.14 1.28
C ILE A 192 -1.86 -43.79 0.79
N CYS A 193 -0.55 -43.69 0.60
CA CYS A 193 0.11 -42.49 0.13
C CYS A 193 -0.42 -42.09 -1.27
N GLY A 194 -0.49 -43.07 -2.18
CA GLY A 194 -1.03 -42.85 -3.54
C GLY A 194 -2.49 -42.41 -3.55
N PHE A 195 -3.32 -43.01 -2.69
CA PHE A 195 -4.72 -42.62 -2.51
C PHE A 195 -4.86 -41.18 -1.97
N GLN A 196 -4.05 -40.81 -0.98
CA GLN A 196 -4.04 -39.46 -0.40
C GLN A 196 -3.63 -38.41 -1.45
N ILE A 197 -2.57 -38.67 -2.22
CA ILE A 197 -2.12 -37.77 -3.29
C ILE A 197 -3.20 -37.63 -4.36
N TRP A 198 -3.83 -38.74 -4.76
CA TRP A 198 -4.93 -38.70 -5.71
C TRP A 198 -6.13 -37.90 -5.19
N LEU A 199 -6.49 -38.08 -3.91
CA LEU A 199 -7.59 -37.34 -3.26
C LEU A 199 -7.31 -35.83 -3.23
N PHE A 200 -6.09 -35.42 -2.83
CA PHE A 200 -5.71 -34.00 -2.78
C PHE A 200 -5.70 -33.36 -4.18
N ARG A 201 -5.24 -34.09 -5.19
CA ARG A 201 -5.34 -33.63 -6.59
C ARG A 201 -6.79 -33.48 -7.05
N ARG A 202 -7.65 -34.43 -6.70
CA ARG A 202 -9.08 -34.37 -7.06
C ARG A 202 -9.80 -33.22 -6.38
N LEU A 203 -9.43 -32.88 -5.14
CA LEU A 203 -9.97 -31.75 -4.39
C LEU A 203 -9.33 -30.39 -4.78
N LYS A 204 -8.43 -30.39 -5.80
CA LYS A 204 -7.68 -29.19 -6.21
C LYS A 204 -6.93 -28.46 -5.09
N LEU A 205 -6.50 -29.19 -4.07
CA LEU A 205 -5.71 -28.64 -2.97
C LEU A 205 -4.22 -28.53 -3.31
N LEU A 206 -3.77 -29.20 -4.37
CA LEU A 206 -2.40 -29.25 -4.88
C LEU A 206 -2.27 -28.70 -6.31
N GLY A 207 -3.25 -27.93 -6.78
CA GLY A 207 -3.28 -27.37 -8.15
C GLY A 207 -2.80 -25.99 -8.26
#